data_70f09a5aeb2eea2a3abda88feedb8374
#
_entry.id   70f09a5aeb2eea2a3abda88feedb8374
#
_cell.length_a   1.000
_cell.length_b   1.000
_cell.length_c   1.000
_cell.angle_alpha   90.00
_cell.angle_beta   90.00
_cell.angle_gamma   90.00
#
_symmetry.space_group_name_H-M   'P 1'
#
loop_
_entity.id
_entity.type
_entity.pdbx_description
1 polymer ?
#
loop_
_entity_poly.entity_id
_entity_poly.type
_entity_poly.pdbx_seq_one_letter_code
_entity_poly.pdbx_strand_id
1 'polypeptide(L)'
;MKKAFYSFIYYRLLGWKTNVTVPDYDKCVICAAPHTSNWDLFIGKLFYGAIGRKTSFLIKKEWFFFPLGLIFKAVGGIPVNRGRKSSLVDQMTEKFANSKHFHLAITPEGTRKANPNWKKGFYYIALKAQVPIMLIGIDYPSKTISSTKAVMPTGDIEKDMREIKLYFKNFKGKNPENFDLGNI
;
A
#
# COMPACT_ATOMS: atom_id res chain seq x y z
N MET A 1 17.45 -17.04 -2.19
CA MET A 1 18.31 -15.96 -2.74
C MET A 1 17.65 -14.59 -2.74
N LYS A 2 16.49 -14.37 -3.36
CA LYS A 2 15.88 -13.02 -3.44
C LYS A 2 15.58 -12.38 -2.06
N LYS A 3 14.99 -13.12 -1.09
CA LYS A 3 14.71 -12.61 0.27
C LYS A 3 15.98 -12.13 0.98
N ALA A 4 17.05 -12.92 0.97
CA ALA A 4 18.32 -12.55 1.60
C ALA A 4 18.93 -11.27 1.01
N PHE A 5 18.86 -11.10 -0.31
CA PHE A 5 19.31 -9.89 -1.00
C PHE A 5 18.51 -8.65 -0.54
N TYR A 6 17.15 -8.73 -0.54
CA TYR A 6 16.32 -7.63 -0.06
C TYR A 6 16.56 -7.33 1.43
N SER A 7 16.71 -8.37 2.27
CA SER A 7 17.02 -8.22 3.71
C SER A 7 18.34 -7.51 3.92
N PHE A 8 19.38 -7.87 3.17
CA PHE A 8 20.69 -7.23 3.26
C PHE A 8 20.60 -5.73 2.95
N ILE A 9 19.95 -5.36 1.82
CA ILE A 9 19.80 -3.96 1.45
C ILE A 9 18.95 -3.22 2.48
N TYR A 10 17.80 -3.76 2.86
CA TYR A 10 16.84 -3.09 3.73
C TYR A 10 17.39 -2.90 5.14
N TYR A 11 17.88 -3.95 5.78
CA TYR A 11 18.32 -3.90 7.18
C TYR A 11 19.76 -3.42 7.34
N ARG A 12 20.69 -3.91 6.52
CA ARG A 12 22.12 -3.65 6.72
C ARG A 12 22.60 -2.39 6.01
N LEU A 13 22.25 -2.23 4.73
CA LEU A 13 22.75 -1.09 3.94
C LEU A 13 21.97 0.19 4.26
N LEU A 14 20.64 0.13 4.30
CA LEU A 14 19.79 1.31 4.51
C LEU A 14 19.43 1.54 5.99
N GLY A 15 19.66 0.57 6.87
CA GLY A 15 19.41 0.66 8.31
C GLY A 15 17.93 0.74 8.70
N TRP A 16 17.03 0.25 7.84
CA TRP A 16 15.60 0.21 8.13
C TRP A 16 15.25 -0.94 9.07
N LYS A 17 14.15 -0.77 9.81
CA LYS A 17 13.60 -1.72 10.78
C LYS A 17 12.18 -2.12 10.38
N THR A 18 11.73 -3.25 10.89
CA THR A 18 10.34 -3.71 10.71
C THR A 18 9.68 -3.95 12.07
N ASN A 19 8.41 -3.55 12.18
CA ASN A 19 7.55 -3.89 13.30
C ASN A 19 6.23 -4.44 12.71
N VAL A 20 6.17 -5.76 12.52
CA VAL A 20 5.03 -6.44 11.88
C VAL A 20 4.47 -7.46 12.85
N THR A 21 3.25 -7.21 13.34
CA THR A 21 2.52 -8.11 14.25
C THR A 21 1.24 -8.65 13.63
N VAL A 22 0.79 -8.06 12.51
CA VAL A 22 -0.37 -8.57 11.78
C VAL A 22 -0.06 -9.91 11.10
N PRO A 23 -1.04 -10.83 11.02
CA PRO A 23 -0.89 -12.10 10.31
C PRO A 23 -0.51 -11.92 8.84
N ASP A 24 0.05 -12.96 8.25
CA ASP A 24 0.26 -13.03 6.80
C ASP A 24 -1.06 -13.46 6.14
N TYR A 25 -1.86 -12.48 5.76
CA TYR A 25 -3.12 -12.75 5.06
C TYR A 25 -2.83 -13.23 3.64
N ASP A 26 -3.58 -14.22 3.16
CA ASP A 26 -3.50 -14.62 1.74
C ASP A 26 -3.93 -13.48 0.82
N LYS A 27 -4.95 -12.73 1.24
CA LYS A 27 -5.51 -11.61 0.48
C LYS A 27 -5.73 -10.41 1.39
N CYS A 28 -5.22 -9.25 1.00
CA CYS A 28 -5.49 -8.00 1.71
C CYS A 28 -5.31 -6.78 0.80
N VAL A 29 -6.02 -5.71 1.14
CA VAL A 29 -5.67 -4.37 0.67
C VAL A 29 -4.70 -3.77 1.66
N ILE A 30 -3.62 -3.18 1.17
CA ILE A 30 -2.63 -2.48 1.97
C ILE A 30 -2.92 -0.99 1.85
N CYS A 31 -3.21 -0.37 2.98
CA CYS A 31 -3.25 1.08 3.11
C CYS A 31 -1.89 1.55 3.63
N ALA A 32 -1.08 2.17 2.75
CA ALA A 32 0.26 2.63 3.09
C ALA A 32 0.29 4.16 3.18
N ALA A 33 0.72 4.69 4.31
CA ALA A 33 0.91 6.12 4.58
C ALA A 33 2.00 6.32 5.65
N PRO A 34 2.62 7.51 5.76
CA PRO A 34 2.57 8.65 4.84
C PRO A 34 3.17 8.35 3.46
N HIS A 35 2.63 8.98 2.39
CA HIS A 35 3.18 8.91 1.05
C HIS A 35 3.63 10.29 0.56
N THR A 36 4.81 10.68 0.93
CA THR A 36 5.36 12.03 0.73
C THR A 36 6.55 12.08 -0.22
N SER A 37 6.97 10.91 -0.74
CA SER A 37 8.15 10.80 -1.62
C SER A 37 8.05 9.61 -2.58
N ASN A 38 8.75 9.67 -3.70
CA ASN A 38 8.94 8.51 -4.59
C ASN A 38 9.74 7.38 -3.91
N TRP A 39 10.54 7.71 -2.91
CA TRP A 39 11.32 6.73 -2.14
C TRP A 39 10.43 5.76 -1.36
N ASP A 40 9.20 6.14 -1.02
CA ASP A 40 8.26 5.30 -0.28
C ASP A 40 7.95 3.99 -1.03
N LEU A 41 7.87 4.07 -2.38
CA LEU A 41 7.69 2.89 -3.21
C LEU A 41 8.91 1.94 -3.12
N PHE A 42 10.13 2.49 -3.20
CA PHE A 42 11.35 1.68 -3.13
C PHE A 42 11.51 1.03 -1.77
N ILE A 43 11.33 1.80 -0.69
CA ILE A 43 11.43 1.30 0.69
C ILE A 43 10.33 0.25 0.94
N GLY A 44 9.09 0.49 0.50
CA GLY A 44 8.00 -0.46 0.61
C GLY A 44 8.27 -1.77 -0.15
N LYS A 45 8.87 -1.69 -1.36
CA LYS A 45 9.25 -2.89 -2.13
C LYS A 45 10.39 -3.66 -1.46
N LEU A 46 11.39 -2.98 -0.94
CA LEU A 46 12.48 -3.59 -0.19
C LEU A 46 11.97 -4.26 1.09
N PHE A 47 11.08 -3.58 1.83
CA PHE A 47 10.42 -4.13 3.01
C PHE A 47 9.68 -5.45 2.68
N TYR A 48 8.78 -5.44 1.68
CA TYR A 48 8.03 -6.63 1.29
C TYR A 48 8.95 -7.78 0.84
N GLY A 49 10.00 -7.46 0.08
CA GLY A 49 11.01 -8.43 -0.31
C GLY A 49 11.80 -8.98 0.87
N ALA A 50 12.14 -8.14 1.86
CA ALA A 50 12.87 -8.51 3.07
C ALA A 50 12.07 -9.45 3.98
N ILE A 51 10.75 -9.23 4.12
CA ILE A 51 9.87 -10.14 4.87
C ILE A 51 9.45 -11.37 4.06
N GLY A 52 9.86 -11.46 2.77
CA GLY A 52 9.58 -12.61 1.90
C GLY A 52 8.18 -12.62 1.30
N ARG A 53 7.47 -11.50 1.34
CA ARG A 53 6.12 -11.35 0.79
C ARG A 53 6.14 -10.64 -0.57
N LYS A 54 5.06 -10.79 -1.33
CA LYS A 54 4.86 -10.09 -2.61
C LYS A 54 3.75 -9.05 -2.45
N THR A 55 3.91 -7.90 -3.12
CA THR A 55 2.87 -6.87 -3.18
C THR A 55 2.72 -6.35 -4.59
N SER A 56 1.49 -6.00 -4.95
CA SER A 56 1.14 -5.36 -6.21
C SER A 56 0.68 -3.93 -5.96
N PHE A 57 0.82 -3.07 -6.97
CA PHE A 57 0.37 -1.68 -6.92
C PHE A 57 -0.17 -1.24 -8.29
N LEU A 58 -1.00 -0.21 -8.27
CA LEU A 58 -1.71 0.25 -9.47
C LEU A 58 -0.86 1.24 -10.27
N ILE A 59 -0.74 0.98 -11.55
CA ILE A 59 -0.09 1.89 -12.51
C ILE A 59 -1.05 2.17 -13.67
N LYS A 60 -1.04 3.38 -14.19
CA LYS A 60 -1.82 3.72 -15.40
C LYS A 60 -1.43 2.80 -16.56
N LYS A 61 -2.42 2.25 -17.29
CA LYS A 61 -2.20 1.34 -18.41
C LYS A 61 -1.26 1.92 -19.48
N GLU A 62 -1.28 3.23 -19.68
CA GLU A 62 -0.49 3.94 -20.67
C GLU A 62 1.03 3.81 -20.43
N TRP A 63 1.46 3.48 -19.21
CA TRP A 63 2.86 3.25 -18.88
C TRP A 63 3.36 1.83 -19.21
N PHE A 64 2.44 0.92 -19.62
CA PHE A 64 2.79 -0.46 -19.93
C PHE A 64 3.22 -0.67 -21.40
N PHE A 65 3.98 0.27 -21.96
CA PHE A 65 4.63 0.09 -23.27
C PHE A 65 6.00 -0.60 -23.13
N PHE A 66 6.47 -1.20 -24.21
CA PHE A 66 7.78 -1.86 -24.24
C PHE A 66 8.92 -0.82 -24.19
N PRO A 67 10.00 -1.03 -23.38
CA PRO A 67 10.24 -2.16 -22.48
C PRO A 67 9.68 -1.95 -21.05
N LEU A 68 9.19 -0.75 -20.70
CA LEU A 68 8.78 -0.37 -19.33
C LEU A 68 7.67 -1.26 -18.78
N GLY A 69 6.75 -1.72 -19.62
CA GLY A 69 5.67 -2.60 -19.20
C GLY A 69 6.15 -3.93 -18.62
N LEU A 70 7.27 -4.47 -19.12
CA LEU A 70 7.88 -5.69 -18.58
C LEU A 70 8.45 -5.45 -17.19
N ILE A 71 9.13 -4.30 -17.00
CA ILE A 71 9.70 -3.90 -15.70
C ILE A 71 8.57 -3.72 -14.69
N PHE A 72 7.53 -2.97 -15.04
CA PHE A 72 6.40 -2.75 -14.13
C PHE A 72 5.70 -4.04 -13.73
N LYS A 73 5.47 -4.96 -14.67
CA LYS A 73 4.93 -6.29 -14.36
C LYS A 73 5.84 -7.08 -13.41
N ALA A 74 7.15 -7.08 -13.67
CA ALA A 74 8.13 -7.79 -12.85
C ALA A 74 8.17 -7.30 -11.39
N VAL A 75 7.95 -6.00 -11.18
CA VAL A 75 7.90 -5.41 -9.82
C VAL A 75 6.51 -5.43 -9.17
N GLY A 76 5.50 -6.03 -9.82
CA GLY A 76 4.15 -6.17 -9.28
C GLY A 76 3.17 -5.05 -9.66
N GLY A 77 3.51 -4.24 -10.66
CA GLY A 77 2.61 -3.23 -11.22
C GLY A 77 1.42 -3.86 -11.93
N ILE A 78 0.23 -3.36 -11.65
CA ILE A 78 -1.02 -3.77 -12.30
C ILE A 78 -1.51 -2.62 -13.17
N PRO A 79 -1.71 -2.85 -14.48
CA PRO A 79 -2.27 -1.84 -15.37
C PRO A 79 -3.72 -1.53 -15.01
N VAL A 80 -4.03 -0.26 -14.78
CA VAL A 80 -5.39 0.22 -14.57
C VAL A 80 -5.91 0.86 -15.84
N ASN A 81 -6.99 0.31 -16.36
CA ASN A 81 -7.72 0.89 -17.48
C ASN A 81 -8.85 1.78 -16.96
N ARG A 82 -8.65 3.10 -17.00
CA ARG A 82 -9.66 4.08 -16.58
C ARG A 82 -10.79 4.29 -17.59
N GLY A 83 -10.61 3.81 -18.82
CA GLY A 83 -11.63 3.86 -19.90
C GLY A 83 -12.54 2.63 -19.95
N ARG A 84 -12.38 1.65 -19.08
CA ARG A 84 -13.28 0.49 -19.02
C ARG A 84 -14.64 0.89 -18.45
N LYS A 85 -15.71 0.24 -18.94
CA LYS A 85 -17.09 0.40 -18.39
C LYS A 85 -17.20 -0.06 -16.93
N SER A 86 -16.34 -1.01 -16.48
CA SER A 86 -16.26 -1.45 -15.09
C SER A 86 -15.40 -0.50 -14.25
N SER A 87 -15.85 -0.20 -13.04
CA SER A 87 -15.10 0.63 -12.10
C SER A 87 -13.77 -0.03 -11.69
N LEU A 88 -12.81 0.78 -11.18
CA LEU A 88 -11.57 0.23 -10.61
C LEU A 88 -11.86 -0.75 -9.45
N VAL A 89 -12.91 -0.47 -8.67
CA VAL A 89 -13.35 -1.34 -7.58
C VAL A 89 -13.74 -2.71 -8.13
N ASP A 90 -14.53 -2.77 -9.20
CA ASP A 90 -14.95 -4.03 -9.82
C ASP A 90 -13.76 -4.81 -10.37
N GLN A 91 -12.87 -4.15 -11.09
CA GLN A 91 -11.67 -4.77 -11.65
C GLN A 91 -10.78 -5.40 -10.57
N MET A 92 -10.61 -4.73 -9.43
CA MET A 92 -9.78 -5.25 -8.33
C MET A 92 -10.51 -6.33 -7.54
N THR A 93 -11.83 -6.22 -7.34
CA THR A 93 -12.64 -7.27 -6.71
C THR A 93 -12.57 -8.57 -7.51
N GLU A 94 -12.73 -8.51 -8.83
CA GLU A 94 -12.57 -9.67 -9.73
C GLU A 94 -11.16 -10.28 -9.60
N LYS A 95 -10.12 -9.44 -9.51
CA LYS A 95 -8.74 -9.91 -9.33
C LYS A 95 -8.53 -10.59 -7.97
N PHE A 96 -9.13 -10.07 -6.89
CA PHE A 96 -9.13 -10.73 -5.58
C PHE A 96 -9.82 -12.09 -5.64
N ALA A 97 -10.99 -12.19 -6.30
CA ALA A 97 -11.72 -13.44 -6.45
C ALA A 97 -10.88 -14.52 -7.15
N ASN A 98 -10.21 -14.14 -8.26
CA ASN A 98 -9.45 -15.06 -9.13
C ASN A 98 -7.99 -15.30 -8.64
N SER A 99 -7.57 -14.80 -7.50
CA SER A 99 -6.23 -14.99 -6.97
C SER A 99 -6.25 -15.84 -5.70
N LYS A 100 -5.28 -16.73 -5.51
CA LYS A 100 -5.06 -17.41 -4.23
C LYS A 100 -4.38 -16.49 -3.21
N HIS A 101 -3.34 -15.78 -3.67
CA HIS A 101 -2.60 -14.80 -2.86
C HIS A 101 -2.56 -13.46 -3.59
N PHE A 102 -3.05 -12.41 -2.95
CA PHE A 102 -3.05 -11.08 -3.57
C PHE A 102 -3.01 -9.96 -2.54
N HIS A 103 -1.91 -9.22 -2.52
CA HIS A 103 -1.72 -8.02 -1.71
C HIS A 103 -1.71 -6.79 -2.63
N LEU A 104 -2.69 -5.91 -2.47
CA LEU A 104 -2.84 -4.69 -3.26
C LEU A 104 -2.48 -3.47 -2.42
N ALA A 105 -1.32 -2.86 -2.68
CA ALA A 105 -0.90 -1.64 -2.01
C ALA A 105 -1.50 -0.40 -2.67
N ILE A 106 -2.09 0.45 -1.84
CA ILE A 106 -2.68 1.73 -2.23
C ILE A 106 -2.26 2.79 -1.20
N THR A 107 -1.87 3.96 -1.68
CA THR A 107 -1.64 5.15 -0.88
C THR A 107 -2.92 6.01 -0.93
N PRO A 108 -3.63 6.17 0.21
CA PRO A 108 -4.97 6.80 0.21
C PRO A 108 -4.90 8.30 -0.12
N GLU A 109 -3.80 8.94 0.15
CA GLU A 109 -3.54 10.36 -0.17
C GLU A 109 -3.68 10.63 -1.69
N GLY A 110 -3.28 9.65 -2.52
CA GLY A 110 -3.35 9.73 -3.99
C GLY A 110 -2.40 10.75 -4.61
N THR A 111 -1.56 11.39 -3.81
CA THR A 111 -0.54 12.39 -4.16
C THR A 111 0.61 12.32 -3.15
N ARG A 112 1.71 13.03 -3.42
CA ARG A 112 2.84 13.20 -2.49
C ARG A 112 2.89 14.61 -1.88
N LYS A 113 1.83 15.40 -2.09
CA LYS A 113 1.60 16.68 -1.44
C LYS A 113 0.54 16.51 -0.37
N ALA A 114 0.50 17.40 0.61
CA ALA A 114 -0.52 17.41 1.63
C ALA A 114 -1.93 17.34 1.01
N ASN A 115 -2.71 16.36 1.44
CA ASN A 115 -4.07 16.16 0.97
C ASN A 115 -4.95 15.62 2.10
N PRO A 116 -5.76 16.47 2.74
CA PRO A 116 -6.66 16.06 3.81
C PRO A 116 -7.78 15.13 3.33
N ASN A 117 -8.08 15.16 2.01
CA ASN A 117 -9.17 14.41 1.40
C ASN A 117 -8.70 13.06 0.87
N TRP A 118 -8.49 12.11 1.77
CA TRP A 118 -8.06 10.76 1.41
C TRP A 118 -9.06 10.06 0.50
N LYS A 119 -8.54 9.41 -0.54
CA LYS A 119 -9.37 8.66 -1.51
C LYS A 119 -9.85 7.35 -0.88
N LYS A 120 -11.15 7.12 -0.93
CA LYS A 120 -11.81 5.97 -0.30
C LYS A 120 -11.84 4.71 -1.17
N GLY A 121 -11.23 4.73 -2.37
CA GLY A 121 -11.25 3.60 -3.31
C GLY A 121 -10.71 2.29 -2.74
N PHE A 122 -9.63 2.34 -1.95
CA PHE A 122 -9.05 1.18 -1.29
C PHE A 122 -10.03 0.52 -0.31
N TYR A 123 -10.81 1.32 0.40
CA TYR A 123 -11.83 0.86 1.33
C TYR A 123 -12.95 0.08 0.61
N TYR A 124 -13.48 0.66 -0.47
CA TYR A 124 -14.54 0.00 -1.26
C TYR A 124 -14.06 -1.28 -1.94
N ILE A 125 -12.78 -1.33 -2.36
CA ILE A 125 -12.19 -2.56 -2.89
C ILE A 125 -12.16 -3.65 -1.80
N ALA A 126 -11.68 -3.31 -0.60
CA ALA A 126 -11.57 -4.25 0.50
C ALA A 126 -12.96 -4.73 0.97
N LEU A 127 -13.91 -3.80 1.11
CA LEU A 127 -15.29 -4.12 1.50
C LEU A 127 -15.95 -5.07 0.50
N LYS A 128 -15.88 -4.77 -0.80
CA LYS A 128 -16.50 -5.59 -1.85
C LYS A 128 -15.79 -6.94 -2.03
N ALA A 129 -14.48 -6.97 -1.88
CA ALA A 129 -13.70 -8.21 -1.95
C ALA A 129 -13.72 -9.03 -0.66
N GLN A 130 -14.32 -8.52 0.42
CA GLN A 130 -14.38 -9.14 1.76
C GLN A 130 -12.99 -9.52 2.29
N VAL A 131 -12.03 -8.61 2.15
CA VAL A 131 -10.64 -8.80 2.61
C VAL A 131 -10.24 -7.71 3.61
N PRO A 132 -9.31 -7.98 4.55
CA PRO A 132 -8.83 -6.99 5.49
C PRO A 132 -8.03 -5.88 4.80
N ILE A 133 -8.06 -4.70 5.43
CA ILE A 133 -7.18 -3.57 5.12
C ILE A 133 -6.01 -3.63 6.10
N MET A 134 -4.84 -3.99 5.63
CA MET A 134 -3.61 -4.00 6.42
C MET A 134 -3.00 -2.60 6.39
N LEU A 135 -2.77 -2.01 7.57
CA LEU A 135 -2.21 -0.67 7.70
C LEU A 135 -0.69 -0.74 7.74
N ILE A 136 -0.02 0.01 6.86
CA ILE A 136 1.44 0.09 6.80
C ILE A 136 1.87 1.54 7.01
N GLY A 137 2.43 1.80 8.19
CA GLY A 137 3.03 3.09 8.53
C GLY A 137 4.50 3.13 8.15
N ILE A 138 4.91 4.20 7.44
CA ILE A 138 6.31 4.45 7.05
C ILE A 138 6.83 5.60 7.88
N ASP A 139 7.77 5.34 8.79
CA ASP A 139 8.36 6.36 9.65
C ASP A 139 9.83 6.57 9.30
N TYR A 140 10.12 7.71 8.69
CA TYR A 140 11.48 8.04 8.24
C TYR A 140 12.43 8.42 9.39
N PRO A 141 12.02 9.18 10.42
CA PRO A 141 12.92 9.50 11.51
C PRO A 141 13.48 8.28 12.22
N SER A 142 12.64 7.28 12.50
CA SER A 142 13.07 6.02 13.11
C SER A 142 13.55 4.97 12.11
N LYS A 143 13.42 5.25 10.80
CA LYS A 143 13.64 4.29 9.71
C LYS A 143 12.89 2.97 9.95
N THR A 144 11.61 3.05 10.29
CA THR A 144 10.81 1.88 10.63
C THR A 144 9.57 1.78 9.74
N ILE A 145 9.31 0.59 9.20
CA ILE A 145 7.99 0.26 8.65
C ILE A 145 7.25 -0.59 9.67
N SER A 146 6.05 -0.13 10.04
CA SER A 146 5.18 -0.80 11.01
C SER A 146 3.90 -1.28 10.34
N SER A 147 3.48 -2.50 10.70
CA SER A 147 2.17 -3.06 10.35
C SER A 147 1.65 -3.84 11.56
N THR A 148 1.03 -3.12 12.48
CA THR A 148 0.56 -3.66 13.76
C THR A 148 -0.96 -3.73 13.85
N LYS A 149 -1.66 -3.28 12.81
CA LYS A 149 -3.12 -3.26 12.76
C LYS A 149 -3.65 -3.61 11.38
N ALA A 150 -4.72 -4.37 11.37
CA ALA A 150 -5.57 -4.58 10.20
C ALA A 150 -7.02 -4.25 10.56
N VAL A 151 -7.77 -3.72 9.63
CA VAL A 151 -9.18 -3.35 9.78
C VAL A 151 -10.01 -4.17 8.79
N MET A 152 -11.03 -4.88 9.28
CA MET A 152 -12.01 -5.48 8.41
C MET A 152 -13.11 -4.45 8.15
N PRO A 153 -13.36 -4.03 6.90
CA PRO A 153 -14.37 -3.01 6.61
C PRO A 153 -15.75 -3.42 7.11
N THR A 154 -16.39 -2.55 7.88
CA THR A 154 -17.72 -2.82 8.47
C THR A 154 -18.87 -2.35 7.59
N GLY A 155 -18.60 -1.45 6.64
CA GLY A 155 -19.59 -0.72 5.86
C GLY A 155 -19.85 0.71 6.38
N ASP A 156 -19.55 0.97 7.66
CA ASP A 156 -19.53 2.32 8.22
C ASP A 156 -18.21 3.02 7.87
N ILE A 157 -18.23 3.67 6.72
CA ILE A 157 -17.02 4.28 6.17
C ILE A 157 -16.44 5.42 7.03
N GLU A 158 -17.27 6.15 7.76
CA GLU A 158 -16.80 7.27 8.58
C GLU A 158 -16.05 6.74 9.80
N LYS A 159 -16.64 5.77 10.48
CA LYS A 159 -16.03 5.09 11.62
C LYS A 159 -14.73 4.39 11.21
N ASP A 160 -14.78 3.60 10.15
CA ASP A 160 -13.62 2.82 9.70
C ASP A 160 -12.48 3.72 9.21
N MET A 161 -12.79 4.78 8.46
CA MET A 161 -11.78 5.75 8.00
C MET A 161 -11.17 6.54 9.15
N ARG A 162 -11.94 6.88 10.17
CA ARG A 162 -11.42 7.51 11.39
C ARG A 162 -10.42 6.60 12.08
N GLU A 163 -10.76 5.33 12.25
CA GLU A 163 -9.88 4.33 12.85
C GLU A 163 -8.58 4.15 12.04
N ILE A 164 -8.69 4.09 10.71
CA ILE A 164 -7.55 3.99 9.79
C ILE A 164 -6.64 5.21 9.92
N LYS A 165 -7.19 6.42 9.86
CA LYS A 165 -6.42 7.67 9.96
C LYS A 165 -5.72 7.81 11.31
N LEU A 166 -6.40 7.45 12.42
CA LEU A 166 -5.82 7.49 13.77
C LEU A 166 -4.55 6.62 13.89
N TYR A 167 -4.50 5.48 13.20
CA TYR A 167 -3.30 4.65 13.18
C TYR A 167 -2.07 5.40 12.66
N PHE A 168 -2.26 6.27 11.67
CA PHE A 168 -1.16 7.01 11.03
C PHE A 168 -0.74 8.30 11.74
N LYS A 169 -1.42 8.70 12.82
CA LYS A 169 -1.23 9.99 13.49
C LYS A 169 0.23 10.28 13.88
N ASN A 170 0.97 9.26 14.29
CA ASN A 170 2.33 9.41 14.81
C ASN A 170 3.43 9.09 13.79
N PHE A 171 3.08 8.72 12.56
CA PHE A 171 4.07 8.43 11.52
C PHE A 171 4.50 9.70 10.79
N LYS A 172 5.79 9.82 10.52
CA LYS A 172 6.38 10.96 9.81
C LYS A 172 7.01 10.49 8.50
N GLY A 173 6.48 10.97 7.38
CA GLY A 173 7.03 10.71 6.04
C GLY A 173 8.41 11.33 5.83
N LYS A 174 8.97 11.13 4.64
CA LYS A 174 10.25 11.74 4.24
C LYS A 174 10.18 13.26 4.23
N ASN A 175 9.03 13.81 3.81
CA ASN A 175 8.69 15.23 3.82
C ASN A 175 7.45 15.41 4.70
N PRO A 176 7.62 15.58 6.04
CA PRO A 176 6.49 15.54 6.97
C PRO A 176 5.43 16.61 6.70
N GLU A 177 5.82 17.76 6.18
CA GLU A 177 4.95 18.86 5.77
C GLU A 177 3.95 18.49 4.67
N ASN A 178 4.23 17.42 3.95
CA ASN A 178 3.38 16.91 2.88
C ASN A 178 2.41 15.81 3.33
N PHE A 179 2.32 15.54 4.65
CA PHE A 179 1.39 14.57 5.20
C PHE A 179 0.26 15.25 5.95
N ASP A 180 -0.98 14.97 5.56
CA ASP A 180 -2.17 15.54 6.18
C ASP A 180 -3.24 14.47 6.35
N LEU A 181 -3.71 14.31 7.57
CA LEU A 181 -4.79 13.38 7.91
C LEU A 181 -6.20 13.99 7.71
N GLY A 182 -6.26 15.32 7.53
CA GLY A 182 -7.53 16.05 7.55
C GLY A 182 -8.25 15.92 8.89
N ASN A 183 -9.55 16.18 8.88
CA ASN A 183 -10.38 15.99 10.05
C ASN A 183 -10.48 14.49 10.40
N ILE A 184 -10.22 14.17 11.66
CA ILE A 184 -10.28 12.81 12.22
C ILE A 184 -11.49 12.70 13.14
#